data_9c8625eb058f0473f76b4f2c5c465200
#
_entry.id   9c8625eb058f0473f76b4f2c5c465200
#
_cell.length_a   1.000
_cell.length_b   1.000
_cell.length_c   1.000
_cell.angle_alpha   90.00
_cell.angle_beta   90.00
_cell.angle_gamma   90.00
#
_symmetry.space_group_name_H-M   'P 1'
#
loop_
_entity.id
_entity.type
_entity.pdbx_description
1 polymer ?
#
loop_
_entity_poly.entity_id
_entity_poly.type
_entity_poly.pdbx_seq_one_letter_code
_entity_poly.pdbx_strand_id
1 'polypeptide(L)'
;MTHLVTGTVRVVLAVTALATAPLMALAQGTPSAAEARKRLELDKGRLNATQQRSKELQADLDKLQAERDRINGRLVETGKRIQQSEAELSVIESRLDGLNGQEQQLRGQLEQRHSTISALLAVLQRMGRNPPPVMITRREDALAMVRSAMLLSAAFPELRTQAVGLAKQLADLSRVIKRGRAEREKLAAEKGRHDEARIRLAALQDEKRRASAQHQAELDTVRQEVAKIARSVEEMSDLLQRLEKGRGGGPVVELKPSGTQVAALSPQNGRIKAPRSFDQAKGTLQLPAQGHRYLSFGQKTTYGTLSKGIGIQTRHGGQVVAPCDGLIVYAGEFRTYGQLLIISPGGGYHVLLAGLSQIEVQVGQSVLMGEPVGTMAVKSPAGQDGGPVLTVEFRKDQRPI
;
A
#
# COMPACT_ATOMS: atom_id res chain seq x y z
N MET A 1 -45.42 38.74 8.62
CA MET A 1 -45.55 38.45 10.04
C MET A 1 -44.12 38.29 10.55
N THR A 2 -43.52 39.39 10.93
CA THR A 2 -43.31 40.01 12.26
C THR A 2 -42.68 39.04 13.25
N HIS A 3 -41.41 39.18 13.67
CA HIS A 3 -40.98 40.14 14.69
C HIS A 3 -39.46 40.37 14.72
N LEU A 4 -39.09 41.62 14.64
CA LEU A 4 -37.86 42.25 15.07
C LEU A 4 -37.74 42.24 16.60
N VAL A 5 -36.55 42.02 17.15
CA VAL A 5 -36.17 42.54 18.47
C VAL A 5 -34.74 43.10 18.42
N THR A 6 -34.70 44.38 18.48
CA THR A 6 -33.51 45.26 18.69
C THR A 6 -33.20 45.31 20.20
N GLY A 7 -31.92 45.17 20.56
CA GLY A 7 -31.39 45.38 21.91
C GLY A 7 -30.21 46.34 21.88
N THR A 8 -30.46 47.58 22.18
CA THR A 8 -29.53 48.68 22.34
C THR A 8 -28.72 48.54 23.65
N VAL A 9 -27.41 48.66 23.58
CA VAL A 9 -26.51 48.82 24.75
C VAL A 9 -26.13 50.28 24.92
N ARG A 10 -26.43 50.77 26.08
CA ARG A 10 -26.13 52.12 26.55
C ARG A 10 -24.65 52.27 26.97
N VAL A 11 -24.03 53.30 26.42
CA VAL A 11 -22.77 53.88 26.86
C VAL A 11 -23.05 54.69 28.11
N VAL A 12 -22.28 54.45 29.17
CA VAL A 12 -22.18 55.35 30.32
C VAL A 12 -20.77 55.90 30.43
N LEU A 13 -20.67 57.18 30.15
CA LEU A 13 -19.52 58.03 30.47
C LEU A 13 -19.57 58.34 31.97
N ALA A 14 -18.47 58.17 32.68
CA ALA A 14 -18.25 58.75 34.01
C ALA A 14 -16.90 59.45 34.05
N VAL A 15 -17.01 60.65 34.49
CA VAL A 15 -16.10 61.77 34.51
C VAL A 15 -15.11 61.69 35.68
N THR A 16 -13.85 61.97 35.40
CA THR A 16 -12.78 62.59 36.24
C THR A 16 -12.97 62.81 37.72
N ALA A 17 -12.04 62.29 38.52
CA ALA A 17 -11.61 62.95 39.78
C ALA A 17 -10.08 62.84 39.88
N LEU A 18 -9.46 63.99 39.80
CA LEU A 18 -8.02 64.26 40.02
C LEU A 18 -7.81 64.30 41.56
N ALA A 19 -7.16 63.27 42.11
CA ALA A 19 -6.71 63.28 43.50
C ALA A 19 -5.19 63.09 43.54
N THR A 20 -4.53 64.16 43.97
CA THR A 20 -3.11 64.24 44.35
C THR A 20 -2.85 63.27 45.50
N ALA A 21 -2.09 62.20 45.27
CA ALA A 21 -1.52 61.37 46.33
C ALA A 21 0.00 61.58 46.42
N PRO A 22 0.58 61.62 47.60
CA PRO A 22 1.99 61.91 47.80
C PRO A 22 2.88 60.75 47.33
N LEU A 23 4.01 61.15 46.79
CA LEU A 23 5.12 60.30 46.37
C LEU A 23 5.72 59.60 47.60
N MET A 24 5.11 58.41 47.98
CA MET A 24 5.76 57.45 48.88
C MET A 24 6.76 56.67 48.03
N ALA A 25 8.02 57.04 48.19
CA ALA A 25 9.13 56.21 47.72
C ALA A 25 9.03 54.84 48.41
N LEU A 26 8.50 53.83 47.70
CA LEU A 26 8.63 52.42 48.07
C LEU A 26 10.12 52.07 48.01
N ALA A 27 10.79 52.16 49.15
CA ALA A 27 12.04 51.45 49.35
C ALA A 27 11.84 50.00 49.08
N GLN A 28 12.13 49.55 47.88
CA GLN A 28 12.27 48.11 47.59
C GLN A 28 13.44 47.62 48.40
N GLY A 29 13.16 47.07 49.58
CA GLY A 29 14.14 46.43 50.44
C GLY A 29 14.85 45.35 49.62
N THR A 30 16.15 45.44 49.54
CA THR A 30 17.03 44.40 49.03
C THR A 30 16.67 43.11 49.72
N PRO A 31 16.30 42.03 49.00
CA PRO A 31 15.90 40.78 49.62
C PRO A 31 17.02 40.27 50.54
N SER A 32 16.69 39.91 51.75
CA SER A 32 17.67 39.44 52.72
C SER A 32 18.42 38.21 52.16
N ALA A 33 19.68 38.03 52.54
CA ALA A 33 20.48 36.90 52.06
C ALA A 33 19.79 35.54 52.31
N ALA A 34 18.92 35.47 53.31
CA ALA A 34 18.10 34.30 53.58
C ALA A 34 16.98 34.07 52.56
N GLU A 35 16.31 35.14 52.12
CA GLU A 35 15.29 35.08 51.08
C GLU A 35 15.88 34.76 49.72
N ALA A 36 17.06 35.28 49.39
CA ALA A 36 17.78 34.96 48.16
C ALA A 36 18.18 33.46 48.11
N ARG A 37 18.64 32.89 49.25
CA ARG A 37 18.93 31.45 49.35
C ARG A 37 17.69 30.61 49.21
N LYS A 38 16.58 30.95 49.82
CA LYS A 38 15.31 30.24 49.72
C LYS A 38 14.75 30.27 48.28
N ARG A 39 14.88 31.37 47.58
CA ARG A 39 14.53 31.44 46.14
C ARG A 39 15.44 30.60 45.29
N LEU A 40 16.75 30.60 45.53
CA LEU A 40 17.70 29.75 44.80
C LEU A 40 17.40 28.24 44.97
N GLU A 41 17.03 27.81 46.17
CA GLU A 41 16.62 26.42 46.42
C GLU A 41 15.31 26.06 45.71
N LEU A 42 14.31 26.95 45.73
CA LEU A 42 13.07 26.80 44.99
C LEU A 42 13.30 26.72 43.46
N ASP A 43 14.20 27.55 42.97
CA ASP A 43 14.49 27.59 41.53
C ASP A 43 15.34 26.43 41.07
N LYS A 44 16.25 25.90 41.91
CA LYS A 44 16.93 24.61 41.69
C LYS A 44 15.92 23.44 41.66
N GLY A 45 14.95 23.44 42.58
CA GLY A 45 13.88 22.47 42.60
C GLY A 45 13.03 22.48 41.29
N ARG A 46 12.68 23.69 40.83
CA ARG A 46 11.99 23.88 39.55
C ARG A 46 12.81 23.44 38.34
N LEU A 47 14.11 23.72 38.31
CA LEU A 47 15.00 23.28 37.25
C LEU A 47 15.09 21.77 37.18
N ASN A 48 15.24 21.10 38.32
CA ASN A 48 15.26 19.64 38.41
C ASN A 48 13.92 19.02 37.94
N ALA A 49 12.79 19.59 38.38
CA ALA A 49 11.46 19.14 37.94
C ALA A 49 11.28 19.32 36.42
N THR A 50 11.76 20.41 35.87
CA THR A 50 11.74 20.72 34.43
C THR A 50 12.61 19.75 33.63
N GLN A 51 13.80 19.42 34.12
CA GLN A 51 14.68 18.44 33.50
C GLN A 51 14.08 17.03 33.55
N GLN A 52 13.42 16.67 34.65
CA GLN A 52 12.74 15.40 34.79
C GLN A 52 11.55 15.29 33.81
N ARG A 53 10.74 16.35 33.69
CA ARG A 53 9.66 16.43 32.74
C ARG A 53 10.13 16.37 31.29
N SER A 54 11.25 17.02 30.95
CA SER A 54 11.88 16.91 29.63
C SER A 54 12.29 15.48 29.28
N LYS A 55 12.83 14.74 30.25
CA LYS A 55 13.18 13.30 30.05
C LYS A 55 11.94 12.43 29.87
N GLU A 56 10.88 12.68 30.62
CA GLU A 56 9.58 11.96 30.45
C GLU A 56 9.01 12.23 29.06
N LEU A 57 8.97 13.47 28.62
CA LEU A 57 8.50 13.84 27.29
C LEU A 57 9.34 13.20 26.17
N GLN A 58 10.66 13.12 26.35
CA GLN A 58 11.53 12.41 25.40
C GLN A 58 11.19 10.92 25.34
N ALA A 59 10.98 10.28 26.49
CA ALA A 59 10.61 8.88 26.56
C ALA A 59 9.23 8.59 25.92
N ASP A 60 8.28 9.52 26.06
CA ASP A 60 6.98 9.41 25.42
C ASP A 60 7.08 9.60 23.89
N LEU A 61 7.89 10.55 23.41
CA LEU A 61 8.20 10.69 21.99
C LEU A 61 8.83 9.42 21.40
N ASP A 62 9.76 8.79 22.11
CA ASP A 62 10.40 7.55 21.68
C ASP A 62 9.39 6.39 21.59
N LYS A 63 8.44 6.30 22.54
CA LYS A 63 7.34 5.30 22.49
C LYS A 63 6.44 5.52 21.29
N LEU A 64 6.02 6.76 21.04
CA LEU A 64 5.18 7.12 19.90
C LEU A 64 5.87 6.78 18.57
N GLN A 65 7.16 7.05 18.48
CA GLN A 65 7.95 6.69 17.30
C GLN A 65 8.04 5.18 17.10
N ALA A 66 8.27 4.42 18.17
CA ALA A 66 8.30 2.95 18.11
C ALA A 66 6.94 2.36 17.69
N GLU A 67 5.84 2.92 18.17
CA GLU A 67 4.49 2.50 17.75
C GLU A 67 4.23 2.77 16.26
N ARG A 68 4.59 3.96 15.79
CA ARG A 68 4.51 4.31 14.37
C ARG A 68 5.32 3.35 13.49
N ASP A 69 6.56 3.04 13.90
CA ASP A 69 7.43 2.13 13.16
C ASP A 69 6.85 0.71 13.14
N ARG A 70 6.21 0.27 14.21
CA ARG A 70 5.49 -1.00 14.29
C ARG A 70 4.29 -1.06 13.32
N ILE A 71 3.46 -0.03 13.31
CA ILE A 71 2.32 0.06 12.38
C ILE A 71 2.81 0.05 10.93
N ASN A 72 3.82 0.86 10.61
CA ASN A 72 4.41 0.91 9.29
C ASN A 72 4.99 -0.44 8.85
N GLY A 73 5.69 -1.14 9.74
CA GLY A 73 6.21 -2.49 9.46
C GLY A 73 5.09 -3.48 9.12
N ARG A 74 3.97 -3.45 9.87
CA ARG A 74 2.79 -4.28 9.59
C ARG A 74 2.12 -3.93 8.26
N LEU A 75 2.08 -2.65 7.89
CA LEU A 75 1.56 -2.19 6.60
C LEU A 75 2.40 -2.72 5.44
N VAL A 76 3.73 -2.57 5.51
CA VAL A 76 4.65 -3.07 4.49
C VAL A 76 4.54 -4.60 4.35
N GLU A 77 4.49 -5.33 5.47
CA GLU A 77 4.33 -6.79 5.46
C GLU A 77 2.99 -7.19 4.81
N THR A 78 1.90 -6.51 5.17
CA THR A 78 0.58 -6.79 4.58
C THR A 78 0.55 -6.46 3.09
N GLY A 79 1.13 -5.34 2.68
CA GLY A 79 1.29 -4.98 1.26
C GLY A 79 2.06 -6.03 0.47
N LYS A 80 3.16 -6.54 1.02
CA LYS A 80 3.93 -7.62 0.42
C LYS A 80 3.11 -8.91 0.27
N ARG A 81 2.33 -9.28 1.28
CA ARG A 81 1.43 -10.46 1.21
C ARG A 81 0.38 -10.31 0.13
N ILE A 82 -0.23 -9.13 0.01
CA ILE A 82 -1.21 -8.86 -1.05
C ILE A 82 -0.56 -9.02 -2.42
N GLN A 83 0.61 -8.42 -2.66
CA GLN A 83 1.32 -8.56 -3.94
C GLN A 83 1.71 -10.02 -4.25
N GLN A 84 2.13 -10.79 -3.25
CA GLN A 84 2.41 -12.22 -3.41
C GLN A 84 1.15 -12.99 -3.79
N SER A 85 0.05 -12.77 -3.09
CA SER A 85 -1.24 -13.37 -3.40
C SER A 85 -1.74 -13.01 -4.80
N GLU A 86 -1.59 -11.74 -5.22
CA GLU A 86 -1.92 -11.30 -6.58
C GLU A 86 -1.10 -12.04 -7.66
N ALA A 87 0.20 -12.26 -7.40
CA ALA A 87 1.04 -13.04 -8.29
C ALA A 87 0.59 -14.52 -8.38
N GLU A 88 0.28 -15.15 -7.23
CA GLU A 88 -0.23 -16.52 -7.18
C GLU A 88 -1.58 -16.64 -7.89
N LEU A 89 -2.51 -15.69 -7.67
CA LEU A 89 -3.78 -15.65 -8.38
C LEU A 89 -3.59 -15.59 -9.90
N SER A 90 -2.68 -14.76 -10.38
CA SER A 90 -2.38 -14.65 -11.81
C SER A 90 -1.82 -15.94 -12.40
N VAL A 91 -0.98 -16.67 -11.66
CA VAL A 91 -0.45 -17.97 -12.06
C VAL A 91 -1.56 -19.03 -12.11
N ILE A 92 -2.44 -19.08 -11.11
CA ILE A 92 -3.56 -20.03 -11.07
C ILE A 92 -4.54 -19.75 -12.22
N GLU A 93 -4.88 -18.48 -12.45
CA GLU A 93 -5.77 -18.04 -13.54
C GLU A 93 -5.19 -18.47 -14.90
N SER A 94 -3.90 -18.22 -15.16
CA SER A 94 -3.23 -18.63 -16.40
C SER A 94 -3.24 -20.16 -16.58
N ARG A 95 -3.06 -20.94 -15.51
CA ARG A 95 -3.16 -22.41 -15.57
C ARG A 95 -4.58 -22.87 -15.88
N LEU A 96 -5.58 -22.22 -15.29
CA LEU A 96 -6.99 -22.52 -15.57
C LEU A 96 -7.34 -22.24 -17.03
N ASP A 97 -6.87 -21.15 -17.59
CA ASP A 97 -7.09 -20.82 -19.01
C ASP A 97 -6.45 -21.89 -19.92
N GLY A 98 -5.24 -22.32 -19.62
CA GLY A 98 -4.59 -23.42 -20.32
C GLY A 98 -5.36 -24.74 -20.21
N LEU A 99 -5.87 -25.09 -19.04
CA LEU A 99 -6.68 -26.30 -18.83
C LEU A 99 -8.03 -26.19 -19.51
N ASN A 100 -8.70 -25.04 -19.50
CA ASN A 100 -9.94 -24.81 -20.22
C ASN A 100 -9.74 -24.96 -21.75
N GLY A 101 -8.64 -24.43 -22.29
CA GLY A 101 -8.29 -24.60 -23.71
C GLY A 101 -8.06 -26.08 -24.07
N GLN A 102 -7.35 -26.83 -23.23
CA GLN A 102 -7.14 -28.27 -23.40
C GLN A 102 -8.48 -29.05 -23.33
N GLU A 103 -9.34 -28.68 -22.39
CA GLU A 103 -10.68 -29.31 -22.26
C GLU A 103 -11.50 -29.07 -23.53
N GLN A 104 -11.55 -27.83 -24.03
CA GLN A 104 -12.26 -27.51 -25.27
C GLN A 104 -11.71 -28.25 -26.48
N GLN A 105 -10.40 -28.36 -26.62
CA GLN A 105 -9.75 -29.10 -27.69
C GLN A 105 -10.10 -30.59 -27.63
N LEU A 106 -10.01 -31.22 -26.45
CA LEU A 106 -10.37 -32.64 -26.27
C LEU A 106 -11.84 -32.89 -26.54
N ARG A 107 -12.74 -32.02 -26.10
CA ARG A 107 -14.19 -32.12 -26.40
C ARG A 107 -14.45 -32.01 -27.90
N GLY A 108 -13.85 -31.03 -28.59
CA GLY A 108 -13.99 -30.88 -30.04
C GLY A 108 -13.49 -32.11 -30.80
N GLN A 109 -12.38 -32.74 -30.39
CA GLN A 109 -11.89 -33.99 -30.95
C GLN A 109 -12.87 -35.16 -30.74
N LEU A 110 -13.51 -35.25 -29.56
CA LEU A 110 -14.52 -36.25 -29.27
C LEU A 110 -15.78 -36.04 -30.09
N GLU A 111 -16.24 -34.81 -30.28
CA GLU A 111 -17.41 -34.47 -31.12
C GLU A 111 -17.18 -34.86 -32.59
N GLN A 112 -15.99 -34.54 -33.15
CA GLN A 112 -15.63 -34.92 -34.51
C GLN A 112 -15.68 -36.46 -34.71
N ARG A 113 -15.32 -37.23 -33.69
CA ARG A 113 -15.37 -38.71 -33.73
C ARG A 113 -16.76 -39.29 -33.45
N HIS A 114 -17.67 -38.47 -32.89
CA HIS A 114 -19.02 -38.95 -32.56
C HIS A 114 -19.76 -39.51 -33.78
N SER A 115 -19.67 -38.90 -34.94
CA SER A 115 -20.28 -39.36 -36.19
C SER A 115 -19.72 -40.73 -36.62
N THR A 116 -18.39 -40.90 -36.52
CA THR A 116 -17.71 -42.15 -36.84
C THR A 116 -18.14 -43.28 -35.87
N ILE A 117 -18.20 -43.00 -34.58
CA ILE A 117 -18.64 -43.93 -33.54
C ILE A 117 -20.10 -44.34 -33.76
N SER A 118 -20.98 -43.38 -34.06
CA SER A 118 -22.39 -43.61 -34.34
C SER A 118 -22.57 -44.49 -35.58
N ALA A 119 -21.81 -44.28 -36.64
CA ALA A 119 -21.79 -45.08 -37.83
C ALA A 119 -21.35 -46.54 -37.54
N LEU A 120 -20.29 -46.72 -36.76
CA LEU A 120 -19.79 -48.01 -36.33
C LEU A 120 -20.80 -48.79 -35.48
N LEU A 121 -21.44 -48.13 -34.51
CA LEU A 121 -22.50 -48.72 -33.70
C LEU A 121 -23.70 -49.15 -34.54
N ALA A 122 -24.10 -48.33 -35.53
CA ALA A 122 -25.15 -48.64 -36.44
C ALA A 122 -24.85 -49.93 -37.29
N VAL A 123 -23.60 -50.03 -37.76
CA VAL A 123 -23.12 -51.22 -38.47
C VAL A 123 -23.15 -52.49 -37.57
N LEU A 124 -22.59 -52.39 -36.36
CA LEU A 124 -22.57 -53.41 -35.35
C LEU A 124 -23.98 -53.86 -34.95
N GLN A 125 -24.90 -52.93 -34.77
CA GLN A 125 -26.29 -53.21 -34.45
C GLN A 125 -27.03 -53.91 -35.62
N ARG A 126 -26.72 -53.48 -36.86
CA ARG A 126 -27.30 -54.16 -38.06
C ARG A 126 -26.78 -55.52 -38.19
N MET A 127 -25.50 -55.79 -37.89
CA MET A 127 -24.92 -57.15 -37.90
C MET A 127 -25.51 -58.06 -36.79
N GLY A 128 -25.74 -57.49 -35.59
CA GLY A 128 -26.38 -58.23 -34.49
C GLY A 128 -27.86 -58.55 -34.73
N ARG A 129 -28.59 -57.75 -35.52
CA ARG A 129 -30.00 -57.99 -35.86
C ARG A 129 -30.19 -58.99 -36.98
N ASN A 130 -29.26 -59.06 -37.95
CA ASN A 130 -29.28 -59.98 -39.05
C ASN A 130 -28.01 -60.85 -39.03
N PRO A 131 -27.90 -61.81 -38.11
CA PRO A 131 -26.75 -62.69 -38.10
C PRO A 131 -26.78 -63.53 -39.42
N PRO A 132 -25.59 -63.78 -40.02
CA PRO A 132 -25.52 -64.63 -41.20
C PRO A 132 -26.16 -65.99 -40.91
N PRO A 133 -26.93 -66.54 -41.86
CA PRO A 133 -27.63 -67.78 -41.62
C PRO A 133 -26.67 -68.93 -41.26
N VAL A 134 -26.95 -69.54 -40.12
CA VAL A 134 -26.09 -70.65 -39.59
C VAL A 134 -26.19 -71.95 -40.38
N MET A 135 -27.19 -72.07 -41.29
CA MET A 135 -27.35 -73.24 -42.16
C MET A 135 -26.76 -72.95 -43.54
N ILE A 136 -25.70 -73.66 -43.89
CA ILE A 136 -25.06 -73.63 -45.20
C ILE A 136 -25.81 -74.64 -46.06
N THR A 137 -26.83 -74.24 -46.84
CA THR A 137 -27.59 -75.01 -47.74
C THR A 137 -27.16 -74.92 -49.21
N ARG A 138 -26.45 -73.84 -49.57
CA ARG A 138 -25.95 -73.60 -50.93
C ARG A 138 -24.47 -73.12 -50.91
N ARG A 139 -23.74 -73.41 -52.01
CA ARG A 139 -22.34 -73.04 -52.20
C ARG A 139 -22.13 -71.51 -52.12
N GLU A 140 -23.14 -70.74 -52.55
CA GLU A 140 -23.12 -69.26 -52.51
C GLU A 140 -23.18 -68.71 -51.11
N ASP A 141 -23.92 -69.40 -50.19
CA ASP A 141 -24.04 -69.03 -48.79
C ASP A 141 -22.70 -69.20 -48.06
N ALA A 142 -21.93 -70.22 -48.42
CA ALA A 142 -20.61 -70.51 -47.88
C ALA A 142 -19.59 -69.40 -48.30
N LEU A 143 -19.67 -68.97 -49.56
CA LEU A 143 -18.81 -67.89 -50.09
C LEU A 143 -19.14 -66.51 -49.44
N ALA A 144 -20.43 -66.23 -49.22
CA ALA A 144 -20.89 -65.02 -48.54
C ALA A 144 -20.43 -64.99 -47.05
N MET A 145 -20.48 -66.16 -46.37
CA MET A 145 -20.00 -66.30 -44.99
C MET A 145 -18.49 -66.09 -44.87
N VAL A 146 -17.69 -66.69 -45.79
CA VAL A 146 -16.22 -66.48 -45.79
C VAL A 146 -15.87 -65.02 -46.08
N ARG A 147 -16.56 -64.44 -47.07
CA ARG A 147 -16.34 -62.99 -47.37
C ARG A 147 -16.70 -62.10 -46.15
N SER A 148 -17.80 -62.36 -45.48
CA SER A 148 -18.19 -61.58 -44.28
C SER A 148 -17.24 -61.83 -43.12
N ALA A 149 -16.73 -63.03 -42.93
CA ALA A 149 -15.73 -63.37 -41.94
C ALA A 149 -14.39 -62.65 -42.24
N MET A 150 -13.96 -62.61 -43.51
CA MET A 150 -12.76 -61.86 -43.93
C MET A 150 -12.92 -60.38 -43.74
N LEU A 151 -14.07 -59.79 -44.08
CA LEU A 151 -14.34 -58.34 -43.84
C LEU A 151 -14.37 -58.04 -42.38
N LEU A 152 -14.97 -58.90 -41.55
CA LEU A 152 -14.97 -58.75 -40.09
C LEU A 152 -13.54 -58.81 -39.52
N SER A 153 -12.75 -59.81 -39.95
CA SER A 153 -11.37 -59.97 -39.47
C SER A 153 -10.48 -58.82 -39.88
N ALA A 154 -10.71 -58.15 -41.00
CA ALA A 154 -10.00 -56.98 -41.44
C ALA A 154 -10.46 -55.73 -40.71
N ALA A 155 -11.73 -55.56 -40.36
CA ALA A 155 -12.29 -54.39 -39.68
C ALA A 155 -12.09 -54.42 -38.15
N PHE A 156 -12.00 -55.61 -37.53
CA PHE A 156 -11.91 -55.77 -36.08
C PHE A 156 -10.66 -55.09 -35.44
N PRO A 157 -9.44 -55.21 -35.99
CA PRO A 157 -8.25 -54.55 -35.42
C PRO A 157 -8.38 -53.01 -35.49
N GLU A 158 -8.96 -52.49 -36.55
CA GLU A 158 -9.19 -51.02 -36.68
C GLU A 158 -10.20 -50.52 -35.63
N LEU A 159 -11.30 -51.23 -35.45
CA LEU A 159 -12.29 -50.91 -34.41
C LEU A 159 -11.70 -50.96 -33.01
N ARG A 160 -10.85 -51.97 -32.74
CA ARG A 160 -10.14 -52.09 -31.47
C ARG A 160 -9.20 -50.91 -31.24
N THR A 161 -8.44 -50.50 -32.25
CA THR A 161 -7.53 -49.36 -32.19
C THR A 161 -8.31 -48.08 -31.92
N GLN A 162 -9.44 -47.88 -32.59
CA GLN A 162 -10.30 -46.70 -32.38
C GLN A 162 -10.91 -46.71 -30.98
N ALA A 163 -11.38 -47.86 -30.47
CA ALA A 163 -11.93 -47.97 -29.12
C ALA A 163 -10.87 -47.66 -28.03
N VAL A 164 -9.65 -48.20 -28.19
CA VAL A 164 -8.55 -47.91 -27.28
C VAL A 164 -8.18 -46.42 -27.34
N GLY A 165 -8.12 -45.82 -28.54
CA GLY A 165 -7.88 -44.40 -28.74
C GLY A 165 -8.95 -43.52 -28.07
N LEU A 166 -10.22 -43.90 -28.18
CA LEU A 166 -11.32 -43.19 -27.52
C LEU A 166 -11.24 -43.31 -25.99
N ALA A 167 -10.99 -44.53 -25.48
CA ALA A 167 -10.82 -44.75 -24.05
C ALA A 167 -9.69 -43.88 -23.47
N LYS A 168 -8.57 -43.76 -24.20
CA LYS A 168 -7.45 -42.87 -23.84
C LYS A 168 -7.87 -41.40 -23.82
N GLN A 169 -8.57 -40.91 -24.84
CA GLN A 169 -9.05 -39.52 -24.91
C GLN A 169 -10.03 -39.18 -23.76
N LEU A 170 -10.94 -40.13 -23.44
CA LEU A 170 -11.85 -39.95 -22.29
C LEU A 170 -11.10 -39.90 -20.95
N ALA A 171 -10.07 -40.75 -20.81
CA ALA A 171 -9.22 -40.71 -19.62
C ALA A 171 -8.45 -39.39 -19.51
N ASP A 172 -7.92 -38.88 -20.62
CA ASP A 172 -7.22 -37.58 -20.67
C ASP A 172 -8.17 -36.44 -20.36
N LEU A 173 -9.37 -36.41 -20.95
CA LEU A 173 -10.41 -35.41 -20.64
C LEU A 173 -10.79 -35.44 -19.14
N SER A 174 -11.03 -36.65 -18.59
CA SER A 174 -11.32 -36.80 -17.16
C SER A 174 -10.18 -36.23 -16.27
N ARG A 175 -8.94 -36.46 -16.69
CA ARG A 175 -7.76 -35.95 -15.97
C ARG A 175 -7.68 -34.42 -16.04
N VAL A 176 -7.93 -33.81 -17.20
CA VAL A 176 -7.96 -32.34 -17.37
C VAL A 176 -9.07 -31.73 -16.52
N ILE A 177 -10.28 -32.31 -16.55
CA ILE A 177 -11.41 -31.82 -15.73
C ILE A 177 -11.08 -31.89 -14.22
N LYS A 178 -10.49 -33.00 -13.76
CA LYS A 178 -10.07 -33.13 -12.34
C LYS A 178 -9.03 -32.08 -11.95
N ARG A 179 -8.02 -31.84 -12.81
CA ARG A 179 -7.03 -30.79 -12.59
C ARG A 179 -7.67 -29.40 -12.57
N GLY A 180 -8.58 -29.12 -13.50
CA GLY A 180 -9.30 -27.85 -13.54
C GLY A 180 -10.14 -27.61 -12.28
N ARG A 181 -10.78 -28.64 -11.72
CA ARG A 181 -11.48 -28.53 -10.42
C ARG A 181 -10.53 -28.20 -9.29
N ALA A 182 -9.41 -28.90 -9.17
CA ALA A 182 -8.42 -28.67 -8.13
C ALA A 182 -7.81 -27.24 -8.21
N GLU A 183 -7.55 -26.75 -9.42
CA GLU A 183 -7.06 -25.37 -9.58
C GLU A 183 -8.15 -24.33 -9.26
N ARG A 184 -9.43 -24.58 -9.56
CA ARG A 184 -10.54 -23.70 -9.12
C ARG A 184 -10.70 -23.64 -7.60
N GLU A 185 -10.51 -24.76 -6.91
CA GLU A 185 -10.52 -24.81 -5.44
C GLU A 185 -9.36 -23.99 -4.86
N LYS A 186 -8.16 -24.10 -5.44
CA LYS A 186 -7.02 -23.26 -5.06
C LYS A 186 -7.29 -21.77 -5.30
N LEU A 187 -7.88 -21.45 -6.46
CA LEU A 187 -8.27 -20.06 -6.79
C LEU A 187 -9.23 -19.48 -5.75
N ALA A 188 -10.25 -20.26 -5.36
CA ALA A 188 -11.22 -19.83 -4.35
C ALA A 188 -10.57 -19.61 -2.99
N ALA A 189 -9.69 -20.53 -2.56
CA ALA A 189 -8.95 -20.40 -1.32
C ALA A 189 -8.01 -19.17 -1.32
N GLU A 190 -7.29 -18.93 -2.44
CA GLU A 190 -6.37 -17.81 -2.55
C GLU A 190 -7.12 -16.48 -2.63
N LYS A 191 -8.26 -16.42 -3.32
CA LYS A 191 -9.14 -15.23 -3.29
C LYS A 191 -9.60 -14.90 -1.86
N GLY A 192 -9.96 -15.91 -1.07
CA GLY A 192 -10.31 -15.70 0.34
C GLY A 192 -9.17 -15.09 1.16
N ARG A 193 -7.95 -15.61 1.00
CA ARG A 193 -6.74 -15.06 1.68
C ARG A 193 -6.44 -13.63 1.23
N HIS A 194 -6.58 -13.36 -0.05
CA HIS A 194 -6.39 -12.02 -0.60
C HIS A 194 -7.40 -11.02 -0.02
N ASP A 195 -8.69 -11.40 0.06
CA ASP A 195 -9.74 -10.56 0.62
C ASP A 195 -9.51 -10.29 2.12
N GLU A 196 -9.14 -11.33 2.89
CA GLU A 196 -8.74 -11.17 4.29
C GLU A 196 -7.55 -10.21 4.46
N ALA A 197 -6.54 -10.32 3.60
CA ALA A 197 -5.39 -9.44 3.63
C ALA A 197 -5.77 -7.98 3.31
N ARG A 198 -6.71 -7.75 2.39
CA ARG A 198 -7.24 -6.41 2.08
C ARG A 198 -8.03 -5.80 3.23
N ILE A 199 -8.88 -6.59 3.89
CA ILE A 199 -9.61 -6.14 5.08
C ILE A 199 -8.61 -5.74 6.19
N ARG A 200 -7.59 -6.55 6.39
CA ARG A 200 -6.53 -6.26 7.37
C ARG A 200 -5.76 -5.00 7.00
N LEU A 201 -5.47 -4.78 5.72
CA LEU A 201 -4.82 -3.58 5.23
C LEU A 201 -5.66 -2.33 5.56
N ALA A 202 -6.96 -2.34 5.25
CA ALA A 202 -7.85 -1.23 5.53
C ALA A 202 -7.89 -0.90 7.04
N ALA A 203 -7.96 -1.92 7.90
CA ALA A 203 -7.91 -1.72 9.35
C ALA A 203 -6.59 -1.09 9.83
N LEU A 204 -5.45 -1.53 9.28
CA LEU A 204 -4.14 -0.97 9.59
C LEU A 204 -3.97 0.48 9.10
N GLN A 205 -4.53 0.81 7.95
CA GLN A 205 -4.52 2.18 7.43
C GLN A 205 -5.35 3.11 8.33
N ASP A 206 -6.50 2.67 8.81
CA ASP A 206 -7.31 3.42 9.77
C ASP A 206 -6.58 3.57 11.12
N GLU A 207 -5.91 2.51 11.60
CA GLU A 207 -5.06 2.55 12.80
C GLU A 207 -3.95 3.59 12.62
N LYS A 208 -3.23 3.58 11.49
CA LYS A 208 -2.18 4.56 11.16
C LYS A 208 -2.73 5.99 11.13
N ARG A 209 -3.90 6.19 10.50
CA ARG A 209 -4.54 7.51 10.40
C ARG A 209 -4.89 8.07 11.78
N ARG A 210 -5.50 7.24 12.64
CA ARG A 210 -5.85 7.63 14.03
C ARG A 210 -4.60 7.91 14.86
N ALA A 211 -3.61 7.02 14.82
CA ALA A 211 -2.34 7.20 15.49
C ALA A 211 -1.64 8.48 15.05
N SER A 212 -1.59 8.76 13.74
CA SER A 212 -0.97 9.99 13.21
C SER A 212 -1.67 11.26 13.71
N ALA A 213 -3.00 11.25 13.79
CA ALA A 213 -3.76 12.39 14.31
C ALA A 213 -3.54 12.61 15.82
N GLN A 214 -3.50 11.53 16.60
CA GLN A 214 -3.19 11.58 18.04
C GLN A 214 -1.75 12.07 18.27
N HIS A 215 -0.76 11.52 17.57
CA HIS A 215 0.63 11.92 17.67
C HIS A 215 0.84 13.39 17.33
N GLN A 216 0.11 13.91 16.31
CA GLN A 216 0.22 15.33 15.98
C GLN A 216 -0.29 16.21 17.11
N ALA A 217 -1.44 15.86 17.71
CA ALA A 217 -1.99 16.59 18.85
C ALA A 217 -1.06 16.54 20.08
N GLU A 218 -0.47 15.38 20.37
CA GLU A 218 0.49 15.21 21.46
C GLU A 218 1.79 15.98 21.22
N LEU A 219 2.33 15.95 19.99
CA LEU A 219 3.49 16.74 19.60
C LEU A 219 3.25 18.24 19.76
N ASP A 220 2.06 18.73 19.45
CA ASP A 220 1.72 20.14 19.59
C ASP A 220 1.61 20.54 21.08
N THR A 221 1.09 19.68 21.94
CA THR A 221 1.09 19.91 23.40
C THR A 221 2.48 19.90 23.99
N VAL A 222 3.32 18.93 23.59
CA VAL A 222 4.74 18.86 23.99
C VAL A 222 5.51 20.10 23.56
N ARG A 223 5.32 20.56 22.33
CA ARG A 223 5.97 21.79 21.82
C ARG A 223 5.56 23.01 22.63
N GLN A 224 4.29 23.14 23.01
CA GLN A 224 3.83 24.23 23.86
C GLN A 224 4.44 24.16 25.26
N GLU A 225 4.54 22.98 25.84
CA GLU A 225 5.18 22.79 27.16
C GLU A 225 6.68 23.11 27.10
N VAL A 226 7.39 22.62 26.10
CA VAL A 226 8.82 22.93 25.87
C VAL A 226 9.02 24.44 25.69
N ALA A 227 8.14 25.11 24.92
CA ALA A 227 8.24 26.56 24.74
C ALA A 227 8.00 27.34 26.04
N LYS A 228 7.09 26.91 26.91
CA LYS A 228 6.86 27.46 28.24
C LYS A 228 8.08 27.27 29.14
N ILE A 229 8.67 26.09 29.12
CA ILE A 229 9.87 25.74 29.89
C ILE A 229 11.06 26.59 29.42
N ALA A 230 11.27 26.72 28.11
CA ALA A 230 12.36 27.54 27.56
C ALA A 230 12.26 29.02 28.01
N ARG A 231 11.07 29.60 27.98
CA ARG A 231 10.83 30.97 28.47
C ARG A 231 11.12 31.11 29.96
N SER A 232 10.68 30.15 30.78
CA SER A 232 10.94 30.18 32.21
C SER A 232 12.42 30.07 32.57
N VAL A 233 13.19 29.28 31.78
CA VAL A 233 14.66 29.18 31.94
C VAL A 233 15.36 30.46 31.50
N GLU A 234 14.90 31.08 30.42
CA GLU A 234 15.45 32.36 29.96
C GLU A 234 15.20 33.49 30.97
N GLU A 235 13.99 33.63 31.50
CA GLU A 235 13.62 34.55 32.55
C GLU A 235 14.43 34.35 33.84
N MET A 236 14.66 33.06 34.17
CA MET A 236 15.48 32.69 35.35
C MET A 236 16.95 33.04 35.16
N SER A 237 17.50 32.81 33.96
CA SER A 237 18.88 33.15 33.62
C SER A 237 19.10 34.68 33.67
N ASP A 238 18.13 35.46 33.18
CA ASP A 238 18.16 36.93 33.23
C ASP A 238 18.10 37.43 34.66
N LEU A 239 17.28 36.83 35.52
CA LEU A 239 17.20 37.17 36.94
C LEU A 239 18.51 36.88 37.68
N LEU A 240 19.13 35.70 37.40
CA LEU A 240 20.43 35.36 37.99
C LEU A 240 21.53 36.34 37.56
N GLN A 241 21.59 36.73 36.29
CA GLN A 241 22.55 37.75 35.79
C GLN A 241 22.33 39.12 36.43
N ARG A 242 21.09 39.52 36.65
CA ARG A 242 20.80 40.80 37.34
C ARG A 242 21.18 40.78 38.81
N LEU A 243 20.97 39.63 39.48
CA LEU A 243 21.38 39.41 40.87
C LEU A 243 22.91 39.38 41.03
N GLU A 244 23.65 38.83 40.06
CA GLU A 244 25.11 38.83 40.03
C GLU A 244 25.69 40.21 39.74
N LYS A 245 25.10 40.97 38.82
CA LYS A 245 25.49 42.36 38.51
C LYS A 245 25.15 43.34 39.65
N GLY A 246 24.15 43.06 40.49
CA GLY A 246 23.77 43.84 41.66
C GLY A 246 24.68 43.65 42.89
N ARG A 247 25.56 42.67 42.89
CA ARG A 247 26.56 42.40 43.95
C ARG A 247 27.94 42.81 43.47
N GLY A 248 28.25 44.10 43.61
CA GLY A 248 29.61 44.58 43.48
C GLY A 248 30.54 43.87 44.49
N GLY A 249 31.53 43.08 44.03
CA GLY A 249 32.70 42.66 44.78
C GLY A 249 32.66 41.30 45.46
N GLY A 250 32.78 40.23 44.71
CA GLY A 250 33.17 38.90 45.17
C GLY A 250 33.81 38.09 44.02
N PRO A 251 34.74 37.16 44.29
CA PRO A 251 35.43 36.44 43.21
C PRO A 251 34.43 35.70 42.34
N VAL A 252 34.50 35.98 41.05
CA VAL A 252 33.74 35.32 40.01
C VAL A 252 34.10 33.84 39.99
N VAL A 253 33.27 33.02 40.57
CA VAL A 253 33.29 31.57 40.24
C VAL A 253 32.67 31.48 38.87
N GLU A 254 33.52 31.34 37.88
CA GLU A 254 33.17 31.04 36.51
C GLU A 254 32.49 29.68 36.48
N LEU A 255 31.19 29.66 36.75
CA LEU A 255 30.32 28.54 36.39
C LEU A 255 30.26 28.53 34.87
N LYS A 256 31.24 27.81 34.25
CA LYS A 256 31.06 27.37 32.87
C LYS A 256 29.64 26.87 32.79
N PRO A 257 28.80 27.40 31.88
CA PRO A 257 27.57 26.77 31.55
C PRO A 257 27.98 25.38 31.02
N SER A 258 27.82 24.36 31.89
CA SER A 258 27.88 22.98 31.43
C SER A 258 26.84 22.90 30.35
N GLY A 259 27.32 22.98 29.10
CA GLY A 259 26.47 23.02 27.91
C GLY A 259 25.57 21.79 27.87
N THR A 260 24.49 21.85 28.63
CA THR A 260 23.27 21.21 28.21
C THR A 260 22.84 22.08 27.05
N GLN A 261 23.43 21.75 25.88
CA GLN A 261 22.77 22.03 24.62
C GLN A 261 21.34 21.51 24.85
N VAL A 262 20.43 22.45 25.16
CA VAL A 262 19.07 22.31 24.70
C VAL A 262 19.26 22.31 23.17
N ALA A 263 19.72 21.19 22.67
CA ALA A 263 19.80 20.93 21.24
C ALA A 263 18.44 21.39 20.78
N ALA A 264 18.46 22.50 20.07
CA ALA A 264 17.27 23.04 19.49
C ALA A 264 16.48 21.84 19.02
N LEU A 265 15.35 21.56 19.68
CA LEU A 265 14.34 20.66 19.18
C LEU A 265 13.79 21.38 17.96
N SER A 266 14.70 21.56 16.98
CA SER A 266 14.30 21.88 15.63
C SER A 266 13.20 20.88 15.32
N PRO A 267 12.06 21.30 14.81
CA PRO A 267 11.06 20.41 14.30
C PRO A 267 11.68 19.69 13.10
N GLN A 268 12.56 18.75 13.38
CA GLN A 268 12.91 17.76 12.39
C GLN A 268 11.63 16.96 12.25
N ASN A 269 10.80 17.36 11.31
CA ASN A 269 9.79 16.53 10.70
C ASN A 269 10.37 15.14 10.68
N GLY A 270 9.80 14.20 11.48
CA GLY A 270 10.37 12.90 11.84
C GLY A 270 11.33 12.40 10.79
N ARG A 271 12.62 12.66 10.97
CA ARG A 271 13.62 12.09 10.09
C ARG A 271 13.55 10.60 10.30
N ILE A 272 12.79 9.94 9.42
CA ILE A 272 13.10 8.59 9.00
C ILE A 272 14.64 8.55 8.97
N LYS A 273 15.27 7.58 9.64
CA LYS A 273 16.69 7.20 9.49
C LYS A 273 17.14 7.62 8.12
N ALA A 274 18.13 8.56 8.02
CA ALA A 274 18.45 9.28 6.79
C ALA A 274 18.27 8.35 5.60
N PRO A 275 17.30 8.61 4.70
CA PRO A 275 17.01 7.67 3.64
C PRO A 275 18.31 7.43 2.91
N ARG A 276 18.62 6.15 2.62
CA ARG A 276 19.73 5.83 1.72
C ARG A 276 19.57 6.78 0.54
N SER A 277 20.64 7.52 0.19
CA SER A 277 20.52 8.49 -0.90
C SER A 277 19.87 7.75 -2.07
N PHE A 278 18.84 8.33 -2.69
CA PHE A 278 18.08 7.66 -3.77
C PHE A 278 19.00 7.17 -4.90
N ASP A 279 20.16 7.85 -5.09
CA ASP A 279 21.21 7.43 -6.00
C ASP A 279 21.75 6.02 -5.68
N GLN A 280 21.81 5.63 -4.41
CA GLN A 280 22.25 4.30 -3.96
C GLN A 280 21.14 3.23 -4.06
N ALA A 281 19.90 3.63 -4.28
CA ALA A 281 18.77 2.72 -4.43
C ALA A 281 18.60 2.19 -5.86
N LYS A 282 19.45 2.63 -6.81
CA LYS A 282 19.40 2.18 -8.20
C LYS A 282 19.59 0.66 -8.28
N GLY A 283 18.63 -0.04 -8.90
CA GLY A 283 18.62 -1.50 -9.03
C GLY A 283 18.02 -2.25 -7.82
N THR A 284 17.70 -1.57 -6.71
CA THR A 284 17.07 -2.19 -5.52
C THR A 284 15.63 -1.76 -5.30
N LEU A 285 15.10 -0.88 -6.15
CA LEU A 285 13.73 -0.40 -6.05
C LEU A 285 12.74 -1.52 -6.30
N GLN A 286 11.69 -1.56 -5.48
CA GLN A 286 10.59 -2.50 -5.63
C GLN A 286 9.65 -2.03 -6.75
N LEU A 287 9.15 -2.98 -7.56
CA LEU A 287 8.06 -2.65 -8.49
C LEU A 287 6.81 -2.24 -7.71
N PRO A 288 6.17 -1.12 -8.08
CA PRO A 288 5.03 -0.60 -7.32
C PRO A 288 3.75 -1.44 -7.48
N ALA A 289 3.64 -2.27 -8.50
CA ALA A 289 2.50 -3.17 -8.72
C ALA A 289 2.92 -4.47 -9.39
N GLN A 290 2.15 -5.54 -9.18
CA GLN A 290 2.29 -6.80 -9.92
C GLN A 290 1.64 -6.67 -11.29
N GLY A 291 2.34 -7.18 -12.33
CA GLY A 291 1.84 -7.13 -13.70
C GLY A 291 2.92 -7.32 -14.76
N HIS A 292 2.55 -7.11 -16.02
CA HIS A 292 3.47 -7.20 -17.15
C HIS A 292 3.94 -5.80 -17.54
N ARG A 293 5.20 -5.68 -17.88
CA ARG A 293 5.71 -4.45 -18.50
C ARG A 293 5.09 -4.28 -19.88
N TYR A 294 4.18 -3.33 -20.00
CA TYR A 294 3.48 -2.99 -21.26
C TYR A 294 4.27 -1.98 -22.08
N LEU A 295 4.94 -1.03 -21.42
CA LEU A 295 5.66 0.06 -22.06
C LEU A 295 7.01 0.26 -21.35
N SER A 296 8.09 0.42 -22.14
CA SER A 296 9.43 0.70 -21.61
C SER A 296 9.78 2.18 -21.75
N PHE A 297 10.70 2.68 -20.93
CA PHE A 297 11.23 4.04 -21.04
C PHE A 297 11.83 4.28 -22.41
N GLY A 298 11.56 5.42 -23.03
CA GLY A 298 12.03 5.79 -24.37
C GLY A 298 11.35 5.05 -25.53
N GLN A 299 10.41 4.15 -25.28
CA GLN A 299 9.63 3.47 -26.31
C GLN A 299 8.60 4.43 -26.92
N LYS A 300 8.37 4.34 -28.23
CA LYS A 300 7.31 5.11 -28.89
C LYS A 300 5.93 4.63 -28.42
N THR A 301 5.11 5.57 -27.97
CA THR A 301 3.71 5.33 -27.62
C THR A 301 2.85 5.26 -28.89
N THR A 302 1.62 4.78 -28.76
CA THR A 302 0.61 4.74 -29.84
C THR A 302 0.36 6.13 -30.44
N TYR A 303 0.64 7.21 -29.69
CA TYR A 303 0.50 8.60 -30.13
C TYR A 303 1.78 9.18 -30.74
N GLY A 304 2.81 8.36 -30.99
CA GLY A 304 4.06 8.80 -31.61
C GLY A 304 5.05 9.53 -30.70
N THR A 305 4.71 9.77 -29.43
CA THR A 305 5.59 10.37 -28.43
C THR A 305 6.46 9.30 -27.75
N LEU A 306 7.64 9.70 -27.24
CA LEU A 306 8.48 8.79 -26.45
C LEU A 306 7.97 8.69 -25.02
N SER A 307 7.91 7.47 -24.52
CA SER A 307 7.55 7.21 -23.11
C SER A 307 8.58 7.81 -22.17
N LYS A 308 8.12 8.55 -21.17
CA LYS A 308 8.93 9.17 -20.11
C LYS A 308 9.10 8.27 -18.89
N GLY A 309 8.52 7.08 -18.93
CA GLY A 309 8.53 6.11 -17.82
C GLY A 309 8.22 4.72 -18.32
N ILE A 310 7.89 3.83 -17.38
CA ILE A 310 7.44 2.47 -17.66
C ILE A 310 5.93 2.36 -17.45
N GLY A 311 5.26 1.57 -18.30
CA GLY A 311 3.87 1.17 -18.12
C GLY A 311 3.79 -0.27 -17.63
N ILE A 312 3.07 -0.51 -16.55
CA ILE A 312 2.83 -1.83 -15.98
C ILE A 312 1.35 -2.14 -16.14
N GLN A 313 1.02 -3.14 -16.95
CA GLN A 313 -0.34 -3.65 -17.03
C GLN A 313 -0.61 -4.54 -15.82
N THR A 314 -1.51 -4.10 -14.97
CA THR A 314 -1.83 -4.74 -13.70
C THR A 314 -3.14 -5.51 -13.79
N ARG A 315 -3.43 -6.33 -12.78
CA ARG A 315 -4.77 -6.89 -12.62
C ARG A 315 -5.77 -5.82 -12.16
N HIS A 316 -7.05 -6.09 -12.39
CA HIS A 316 -8.15 -5.26 -11.89
C HIS A 316 -8.14 -5.20 -10.35
N GLY A 317 -8.21 -4.00 -9.79
CA GLY A 317 -8.17 -3.76 -8.35
C GLY A 317 -6.81 -4.08 -7.71
N GLY A 318 -5.73 -4.22 -8.51
CA GLY A 318 -4.38 -4.54 -8.03
C GLY A 318 -3.85 -3.50 -7.05
N GLN A 319 -3.12 -3.95 -6.03
CA GLN A 319 -2.53 -3.08 -5.01
C GLN A 319 -1.29 -2.38 -5.53
N VAL A 320 -1.22 -1.07 -5.30
CA VAL A 320 -0.04 -0.25 -5.62
C VAL A 320 0.69 0.08 -4.33
N VAL A 321 2.01 -0.16 -4.31
CA VAL A 321 2.91 0.12 -3.19
C VAL A 321 3.93 1.19 -3.54
N ALA A 322 4.47 1.87 -2.54
CA ALA A 322 5.55 2.83 -2.73
C ALA A 322 6.84 2.12 -3.20
N PRO A 323 7.46 2.54 -4.30
CA PRO A 323 8.69 1.93 -4.80
C PRO A 323 9.93 2.34 -4.00
N CYS A 324 9.83 3.39 -3.18
CA CYS A 324 10.91 3.90 -2.33
C CYS A 324 10.34 4.61 -1.10
N ASP A 325 11.21 4.83 -0.10
CA ASP A 325 10.89 5.72 1.02
C ASP A 325 10.79 7.16 0.52
N GLY A 326 9.85 7.94 1.04
CA GLY A 326 9.71 9.34 0.66
C GLY A 326 8.54 10.06 1.29
N LEU A 327 8.43 11.35 0.96
CA LEU A 327 7.33 12.21 1.36
C LEU A 327 6.33 12.34 0.20
N ILE A 328 5.05 12.22 0.48
CA ILE A 328 4.00 12.48 -0.51
C ILE A 328 3.90 14.00 -0.73
N VAL A 329 4.23 14.43 -1.94
CA VAL A 329 4.18 15.85 -2.32
C VAL A 329 2.96 16.19 -3.16
N TYR A 330 2.31 15.18 -3.76
CA TYR A 330 1.06 15.34 -4.49
C TYR A 330 0.24 14.04 -4.43
N ALA A 331 -1.06 14.17 -4.22
CA ALA A 331 -2.01 13.06 -4.22
C ALA A 331 -3.38 13.57 -4.69
N GLY A 332 -3.83 13.20 -5.87
CA GLY A 332 -5.11 13.63 -6.41
C GLY A 332 -5.20 13.55 -7.93
N GLU A 333 -6.30 14.05 -8.49
CA GLU A 333 -6.55 14.05 -9.93
C GLU A 333 -5.71 15.14 -10.62
N PHE A 334 -5.05 14.77 -11.71
CA PHE A 334 -4.20 15.69 -12.48
C PHE A 334 -4.41 15.57 -13.99
N ARG A 335 -5.17 16.49 -14.56
CA ARG A 335 -5.41 16.62 -16.01
C ARG A 335 -5.60 15.25 -16.70
N THR A 336 -4.71 14.95 -17.67
CA THR A 336 -4.75 13.73 -18.50
C THR A 336 -4.16 12.48 -17.82
N TYR A 337 -3.52 12.63 -16.64
CA TYR A 337 -2.92 11.50 -15.89
C TYR A 337 -3.91 10.75 -15.00
N GLY A 338 -5.13 11.29 -14.81
CA GLY A 338 -6.10 10.78 -13.85
C GLY A 338 -5.60 10.96 -12.42
N GLN A 339 -5.80 9.96 -11.57
CA GLN A 339 -5.24 9.97 -10.21
C GLN A 339 -3.71 9.83 -10.28
N LEU A 340 -3.03 10.86 -9.78
CA LEU A 340 -1.58 10.97 -9.76
C LEU A 340 -1.08 11.04 -8.33
N LEU A 341 -0.08 10.24 -8.02
CA LEU A 341 0.66 10.27 -6.76
C LEU A 341 2.11 10.63 -7.05
N ILE A 342 2.66 11.60 -6.31
CA ILE A 342 4.08 11.97 -6.42
C ILE A 342 4.75 11.77 -5.06
N ILE A 343 5.78 10.93 -5.06
CA ILE A 343 6.62 10.63 -3.90
C ILE A 343 7.96 11.34 -4.09
N SER A 344 8.41 12.08 -3.08
CA SER A 344 9.72 12.73 -3.07
C SER A 344 10.66 12.00 -2.10
N PRO A 345 11.62 11.21 -2.57
CA PRO A 345 12.64 10.58 -1.73
C PRO A 345 13.75 11.55 -1.27
N GLY A 346 13.71 12.80 -1.73
CA GLY A 346 14.75 13.80 -1.47
C GLY A 346 15.78 13.90 -2.60
N GLY A 347 16.77 14.80 -2.45
CA GLY A 347 17.84 14.99 -3.43
C GLY A 347 17.39 15.45 -4.82
N GLY A 348 16.23 16.12 -4.95
CA GLY A 348 15.67 16.57 -6.23
C GLY A 348 14.94 15.46 -7.02
N TYR A 349 14.84 14.25 -6.45
CA TYR A 349 14.15 13.13 -7.08
C TYR A 349 12.65 13.13 -6.80
N HIS A 350 11.88 12.69 -7.78
CA HIS A 350 10.43 12.50 -7.69
C HIS A 350 10.03 11.21 -8.41
N VAL A 351 9.18 10.43 -7.78
CA VAL A 351 8.57 9.25 -8.37
C VAL A 351 7.09 9.54 -8.59
N LEU A 352 6.66 9.45 -9.83
CA LEU A 352 5.29 9.67 -10.26
C LEU A 352 4.61 8.33 -10.51
N LEU A 353 3.46 8.11 -9.89
CA LEU A 353 2.59 6.96 -10.10
C LEU A 353 1.25 7.47 -10.63
N ALA A 354 0.91 7.13 -11.88
CA ALA A 354 -0.31 7.59 -12.54
C ALA A 354 -1.14 6.41 -13.04
N GLY A 355 -2.45 6.61 -13.11
CA GLY A 355 -3.41 5.58 -13.51
C GLY A 355 -4.03 4.82 -12.34
N LEU A 356 -3.82 5.28 -11.10
CA LEU A 356 -4.52 4.76 -9.94
C LEU A 356 -6.03 5.05 -10.05
N SER A 357 -6.83 4.20 -9.42
CA SER A 357 -8.26 4.46 -9.22
C SER A 357 -8.52 5.15 -7.89
N GLN A 358 -7.80 4.74 -6.87
CA GLN A 358 -7.92 5.29 -5.53
C GLN A 358 -6.53 5.49 -4.92
N ILE A 359 -6.32 6.65 -4.31
CA ILE A 359 -5.13 6.97 -3.52
C ILE A 359 -5.49 6.84 -2.05
N GLU A 360 -4.66 6.11 -1.27
CA GLU A 360 -4.91 5.76 0.13
C GLU A 360 -4.02 6.56 1.10
N VAL A 361 -3.19 7.45 0.56
CA VAL A 361 -2.26 8.31 1.31
C VAL A 361 -2.54 9.78 1.08
N GLN A 362 -2.04 10.65 1.97
CA GLN A 362 -2.27 12.09 1.93
C GLN A 362 -0.98 12.87 1.68
N VAL A 363 -1.12 14.07 1.12
CA VAL A 363 0.01 15.01 0.95
C VAL A 363 0.61 15.34 2.31
N GLY A 364 1.95 15.34 2.38
CA GLY A 364 2.69 15.54 3.63
C GLY A 364 2.91 14.25 4.46
N GLN A 365 2.31 13.13 4.07
CA GLN A 365 2.55 11.83 4.69
C GLN A 365 3.88 11.24 4.23
N SER A 366 4.66 10.70 5.18
CA SER A 366 5.83 9.87 4.87
C SER A 366 5.40 8.43 4.61
N VAL A 367 5.95 7.82 3.55
CA VAL A 367 5.73 6.42 3.20
C VAL A 367 7.06 5.68 3.12
N LEU A 368 7.01 4.38 3.40
CA LEU A 368 8.14 3.47 3.29
C LEU A 368 8.05 2.63 2.02
N MET A 369 9.18 2.17 1.51
CA MET A 369 9.23 1.23 0.40
C MET A 369 8.40 -0.02 0.70
N GLY A 370 7.50 -0.39 -0.23
CA GLY A 370 6.56 -1.50 -0.08
C GLY A 370 5.28 -1.14 0.70
N GLU A 371 5.15 0.08 1.20
CA GLU A 371 3.91 0.53 1.86
C GLU A 371 2.79 0.71 0.83
N PRO A 372 1.57 0.16 1.06
CA PRO A 372 0.41 0.36 0.21
C PRO A 372 0.01 1.84 0.12
N VAL A 373 -0.09 2.36 -1.11
CA VAL A 373 -0.38 3.78 -1.38
C VAL A 373 -1.63 4.01 -2.20
N GLY A 374 -2.19 2.95 -2.80
CA GLY A 374 -3.42 3.04 -3.59
C GLY A 374 -3.75 1.78 -4.35
N THR A 375 -4.84 1.80 -5.10
CA THR A 375 -5.34 0.65 -5.87
C THR A 375 -5.61 1.02 -7.32
N MET A 376 -5.50 0.03 -8.21
CA MET A 376 -5.83 0.13 -9.62
C MET A 376 -7.34 -0.01 -9.84
N ALA A 377 -7.83 0.37 -11.02
CA ALA A 377 -9.24 0.28 -11.37
C ALA A 377 -9.75 -1.17 -11.34
N VAL A 378 -10.98 -1.36 -10.86
CA VAL A 378 -11.66 -2.65 -10.82
C VAL A 378 -12.22 -3.02 -12.20
N LYS A 379 -12.49 -2.03 -13.06
CA LYS A 379 -12.97 -2.20 -14.43
C LYS A 379 -12.07 -1.45 -15.38
N SER A 380 -11.71 -2.05 -16.51
CA SER A 380 -11.06 -1.32 -17.61
C SER A 380 -12.02 -0.31 -18.23
N PRO A 381 -11.52 0.83 -18.70
CA PRO A 381 -12.31 1.70 -19.58
C PRO A 381 -12.83 0.91 -20.78
N ALA A 382 -14.05 1.21 -21.21
CA ALA A 382 -14.69 0.52 -22.34
C ALA A 382 -13.77 0.58 -23.58
N GLY A 383 -13.44 -0.59 -24.15
CA GLY A 383 -12.66 -0.73 -25.38
C GLY A 383 -11.17 -1.06 -25.19
N GLN A 384 -10.69 -1.32 -23.98
CA GLN A 384 -9.34 -1.84 -23.75
C GLN A 384 -9.42 -3.30 -23.32
N ASP A 385 -9.04 -4.21 -24.24
CA ASP A 385 -8.77 -5.61 -23.91
C ASP A 385 -7.46 -5.68 -23.11
N GLY A 386 -7.58 -5.72 -21.78
CA GLY A 386 -6.43 -5.82 -20.87
C GLY A 386 -6.72 -5.16 -19.53
N GLY A 387 -5.90 -5.47 -18.52
CA GLY A 387 -5.96 -4.86 -17.20
C GLY A 387 -5.59 -3.37 -17.22
N PRO A 388 -5.87 -2.63 -16.14
CA PRO A 388 -5.49 -1.23 -16.01
C PRO A 388 -3.96 -1.06 -16.03
N VAL A 389 -3.49 0.07 -16.56
CA VAL A 389 -2.05 0.35 -16.70
C VAL A 389 -1.62 1.38 -15.66
N LEU A 390 -0.65 1.00 -14.82
CA LEU A 390 0.08 1.90 -13.94
C LEU A 390 1.28 2.49 -14.70
N THR A 391 1.34 3.81 -14.79
CA THR A 391 2.52 4.51 -15.32
C THR A 391 3.42 4.92 -14.18
N VAL A 392 4.70 4.55 -14.27
CA VAL A 392 5.75 4.88 -13.29
C VAL A 392 6.80 5.72 -13.97
N GLU A 393 7.01 6.94 -13.49
CA GLU A 393 7.98 7.87 -14.05
C GLU A 393 8.92 8.36 -12.94
N PHE A 394 10.23 8.29 -13.21
CA PHE A 394 11.25 8.84 -12.33
C PHE A 394 11.73 10.19 -12.89
N ARG A 395 11.83 11.19 -12.04
CA ARG A 395 12.33 12.51 -12.40
C ARG A 395 13.43 12.96 -11.47
N LYS A 396 14.43 13.61 -12.04
CA LYS A 396 15.44 14.37 -11.32
C LYS A 396 15.39 15.82 -11.81
N ASP A 397 15.22 16.78 -10.88
CA ASP A 397 15.12 18.20 -11.21
C ASP A 397 14.18 18.48 -12.39
N GLN A 398 12.97 17.90 -12.34
CA GLN A 398 11.89 17.97 -13.33
C GLN A 398 12.15 17.23 -14.67
N ARG A 399 13.31 16.64 -14.88
CA ARG A 399 13.62 15.87 -16.09
C ARG A 399 13.38 14.37 -15.87
N PRO A 400 12.68 13.68 -16.79
CA PRO A 400 12.56 12.23 -16.72
C PRO A 400 13.92 11.55 -16.91
N ILE A 401 14.18 10.51 -16.10
CA ILE A 401 15.44 9.75 -16.08
C ILE A 401 15.16 8.25 -16.22
#